data_071a079e45e27a8b0d850f86a5575bf1
#
_entry.id   071a079e45e27a8b0d850f86a5575bf1
#
_cell.length_a   1.000
_cell.length_b   1.000
_cell.length_c   1.000
_cell.angle_alpha   90.00
_cell.angle_beta   90.00
_cell.angle_gamma   90.00
#
_symmetry.space_group_name_H-M   'P 1'
#
loop_
_entity.id
_entity.type
_entity.pdbx_description
1 polymer ?
#
loop_
_entity_poly.entity_id
_entity_poly.type
_entity_poly.pdbx_seq_one_letter_code
_entity_poly.pdbx_strand_id
1 'polypeptide(L)'
;MKKIALFLLVILTANIAHGQTKADIFGKMPITWLGVDFTQLKFIGTADQFKDAGQITNSDMRNKYFPGWNNLFVSEEKKYNVADAVNRDNVKYAIDVTGDANSKSDGNYFTPNASDYQLLTADKISSLISKYDFKGNMGLGMLFFVDGMSKDKEEASIWITFVNMEDKTVLLTKQVSAGAGGFGFRNYWAKSFFNVLKDMNLKKMK
;
A
#
# COMPACT_ATOMS: atom_id res chain seq x y z
N MET A 1 -30.24 19.53 62.19
CA MET A 1 -29.03 19.46 61.37
C MET A 1 -29.31 18.50 60.19
N LYS A 2 -29.61 19.06 59.01
CA LYS A 2 -29.97 18.27 57.82
C LYS A 2 -28.68 17.99 57.02
N LYS A 3 -28.32 16.70 56.87
CA LYS A 3 -27.19 16.28 56.05
C LYS A 3 -27.64 16.26 54.60
N ILE A 4 -27.12 17.17 53.78
CA ILE A 4 -27.31 17.18 52.33
C ILE A 4 -26.26 16.22 51.75
N ALA A 5 -26.73 15.09 51.22
CA ALA A 5 -25.89 14.16 50.44
C ALA A 5 -25.78 14.68 49.01
N LEU A 6 -24.60 15.15 48.66
CA LEU A 6 -24.29 15.58 47.30
C LEU A 6 -23.99 14.32 46.42
N PHE A 7 -24.94 13.93 45.59
CA PHE A 7 -24.75 12.85 44.61
C PHE A 7 -23.95 13.41 43.41
N LEU A 8 -22.69 13.08 43.36
CA LEU A 8 -21.83 13.40 42.19
C LEU A 8 -22.18 12.41 41.06
N LEU A 9 -23.00 12.83 40.11
CA LEU A 9 -23.28 12.08 38.88
C LEU A 9 -22.08 12.19 37.92
N VAL A 10 -21.18 11.23 37.98
CA VAL A 10 -20.09 11.09 36.98
C VAL A 10 -20.70 10.57 35.67
N ILE A 11 -20.99 11.48 34.75
CA ILE A 11 -21.37 11.11 33.39
C ILE A 11 -20.09 10.59 32.69
N LEU A 12 -19.92 9.26 32.64
CA LEU A 12 -18.96 8.61 31.76
C LEU A 12 -19.46 8.84 30.33
N THR A 13 -18.94 9.84 29.65
CA THR A 13 -19.07 9.93 28.20
C THR A 13 -18.23 8.82 27.60
N ALA A 14 -18.84 7.67 27.35
CA ALA A 14 -18.24 6.64 26.50
C ALA A 14 -18.07 7.26 25.11
N ASN A 15 -16.85 7.66 24.79
CA ASN A 15 -16.49 7.92 23.41
C ASN A 15 -16.63 6.59 22.67
N ILE A 16 -17.77 6.39 22.00
CA ILE A 16 -17.94 5.30 21.05
C ILE A 16 -16.99 5.65 19.90
N ALA A 17 -15.77 5.14 19.96
CA ALA A 17 -14.88 5.16 18.82
C ALA A 17 -15.57 4.36 17.72
N HIS A 18 -16.19 5.06 16.76
CA HIS A 18 -16.69 4.44 15.57
C HIS A 18 -15.45 4.05 14.74
N GLY A 19 -15.07 2.78 14.82
CA GLY A 19 -14.01 2.23 13.98
C GLY A 19 -14.34 2.46 12.49
N GLN A 20 -13.33 2.72 11.66
CA GLN A 20 -13.50 2.90 10.23
C GLN A 20 -14.13 1.66 9.61
N THR A 21 -15.02 1.89 8.65
CA THR A 21 -15.75 0.85 7.94
C THR A 21 -15.45 0.89 6.45
N LYS A 22 -15.83 -0.16 5.73
CA LYS A 22 -15.74 -0.17 4.26
C LYS A 22 -16.48 1.02 3.62
N ALA A 23 -17.58 1.52 4.22
CA ALA A 23 -18.33 2.66 3.70
C ALA A 23 -17.50 3.96 3.69
N ASP A 24 -16.60 4.12 4.64
CA ASP A 24 -15.76 5.32 4.78
C ASP A 24 -14.77 5.49 3.62
N ILE A 25 -14.38 4.39 2.97
CA ILE A 25 -13.54 4.41 1.76
C ILE A 25 -14.21 5.22 0.65
N PHE A 26 -15.54 5.11 0.54
CA PHE A 26 -16.33 5.75 -0.51
C PHE A 26 -16.90 7.12 -0.10
N GLY A 27 -16.71 7.50 1.16
CA GLY A 27 -17.12 8.79 1.75
C GLY A 27 -16.10 9.91 1.49
N LYS A 28 -16.01 10.83 2.43
CA LYS A 28 -15.06 11.96 2.44
C LYS A 28 -14.05 11.88 3.58
N MET A 29 -13.97 10.74 4.26
CA MET A 29 -13.01 10.55 5.35
C MET A 29 -11.58 10.73 4.82
N PRO A 30 -10.71 11.44 5.55
CA PRO A 30 -9.30 11.58 5.19
C PRO A 30 -8.62 10.21 5.03
N ILE A 31 -7.74 10.10 4.05
CA ILE A 31 -6.95 8.89 3.77
C ILE A 31 -5.47 9.20 4.02
N THR A 32 -4.76 8.27 4.66
CA THR A 32 -3.31 8.28 4.74
C THR A 32 -2.74 7.30 3.71
N TRP A 33 -1.92 7.79 2.78
CA TRP A 33 -1.13 6.97 1.87
C TRP A 33 0.08 6.41 2.62
N LEU A 34 0.15 5.09 2.71
CA LEU A 34 1.18 4.37 3.47
C LEU A 34 2.33 3.87 2.58
N GLY A 35 2.20 4.02 1.26
CA GLY A 35 3.21 3.61 0.30
C GLY A 35 2.95 2.24 -0.33
N VAL A 36 4.02 1.68 -0.90
CA VAL A 36 4.02 0.39 -1.60
C VAL A 36 4.83 -0.62 -0.82
N ASP A 37 4.22 -1.73 -0.50
CA ASP A 37 4.85 -2.89 0.13
C ASP A 37 5.31 -3.89 -0.94
N PHE A 38 6.59 -4.21 -0.92
CA PHE A 38 7.26 -5.16 -1.82
C PHE A 38 7.69 -6.43 -1.10
N THR A 39 7.31 -6.63 0.16
CA THR A 39 7.77 -7.78 0.98
C THR A 39 7.36 -9.13 0.39
N GLN A 40 6.30 -9.16 -0.41
CA GLN A 40 5.78 -10.36 -1.07
C GLN A 40 6.09 -10.41 -2.57
N LEU A 41 6.87 -9.44 -3.09
CA LEU A 41 7.19 -9.36 -4.50
C LEU A 41 7.88 -10.63 -5.02
N LYS A 42 7.39 -11.12 -6.16
CA LYS A 42 8.10 -12.04 -7.04
C LYS A 42 8.32 -11.38 -8.40
N PHE A 43 9.58 -11.21 -8.76
CA PHE A 43 10.00 -10.78 -10.07
C PHE A 43 10.25 -12.01 -10.93
N ILE A 44 9.41 -12.21 -11.95
CA ILE A 44 9.50 -13.38 -12.84
C ILE A 44 10.56 -13.11 -13.90
N GLY A 45 11.61 -13.92 -13.90
CA GLY A 45 12.78 -13.78 -14.77
C GLY A 45 13.95 -13.08 -14.07
N THR A 46 14.81 -12.46 -14.86
CA THR A 46 15.99 -11.72 -14.40
C THR A 46 15.94 -10.28 -14.87
N ALA A 47 16.72 -9.41 -14.22
CA ALA A 47 16.81 -8.01 -14.62
C ALA A 47 17.68 -7.80 -15.89
N ASP A 48 18.38 -8.84 -16.37
CA ASP A 48 19.26 -8.80 -17.56
C ASP A 48 18.51 -8.44 -18.85
N GLN A 49 17.19 -8.60 -18.84
CA GLN A 49 16.31 -8.15 -19.93
C GLN A 49 16.28 -6.62 -20.11
N PHE A 50 16.83 -5.87 -19.14
CA PHE A 50 16.97 -4.42 -19.20
C PHE A 50 18.43 -4.06 -19.44
N LYS A 51 18.76 -3.57 -20.63
CA LYS A 51 20.13 -3.27 -21.06
C LYS A 51 20.88 -2.27 -20.17
N ASP A 52 20.14 -1.43 -19.44
CA ASP A 52 20.69 -0.40 -18.55
C ASP A 52 20.76 -0.85 -17.07
N ALA A 53 20.27 -2.03 -16.74
CA ALA A 53 20.14 -2.46 -15.37
C ALA A 53 21.37 -3.18 -14.82
N GLY A 54 22.21 -3.76 -15.72
CA GLY A 54 23.26 -4.69 -15.29
C GLY A 54 22.66 -5.85 -14.47
N GLN A 55 23.44 -6.42 -13.57
CA GLN A 55 22.93 -7.42 -12.66
C GLN A 55 22.30 -6.75 -11.44
N ILE A 56 20.97 -6.72 -11.36
CA ILE A 56 20.23 -6.22 -10.18
C ILE A 56 20.11 -7.34 -9.17
N THR A 57 20.53 -7.06 -7.94
CA THR A 57 20.49 -8.00 -6.83
C THR A 57 19.27 -7.77 -5.93
N ASN A 58 18.97 -8.73 -5.04
CA ASN A 58 17.94 -8.53 -3.99
C ASN A 58 18.28 -7.34 -3.07
N SER A 59 19.58 -7.06 -2.85
CA SER A 59 20.04 -5.89 -2.10
C SER A 59 19.72 -4.59 -2.84
N ASP A 60 19.92 -4.55 -4.16
CA ASP A 60 19.56 -3.37 -4.97
C ASP A 60 18.04 -3.13 -4.97
N MET A 61 17.25 -4.19 -5.05
CA MET A 61 15.79 -4.08 -4.93
C MET A 61 15.41 -3.39 -3.62
N ARG A 62 15.90 -3.90 -2.50
CA ARG A 62 15.58 -3.40 -1.16
C ARG A 62 16.13 -2.00 -0.88
N ASN A 63 17.38 -1.73 -1.26
CA ASN A 63 18.07 -0.51 -0.83
C ASN A 63 17.95 0.64 -1.84
N LYS A 64 17.61 0.37 -3.09
CA LYS A 64 17.55 1.37 -4.17
C LYS A 64 16.16 1.47 -4.81
N TYR A 65 15.62 0.35 -5.30
CA TYR A 65 14.41 0.38 -6.11
C TYR A 65 13.14 0.55 -5.28
N PHE A 66 12.96 -0.17 -4.18
CA PHE A 66 11.77 -0.03 -3.32
C PHE A 66 11.65 1.38 -2.72
N PRO A 67 12.69 1.95 -2.09
CA PRO A 67 12.62 3.34 -1.64
C PRO A 67 12.45 4.32 -2.80
N GLY A 68 13.12 4.07 -3.94
CA GLY A 68 13.02 4.93 -5.12
C GLY A 68 11.61 4.96 -5.72
N TRP A 69 10.90 3.83 -5.76
CA TRP A 69 9.50 3.78 -6.21
C TRP A 69 8.54 4.38 -5.19
N ASN A 70 8.72 4.13 -3.90
CA ASN A 70 7.91 4.77 -2.86
C ASN A 70 8.04 6.29 -2.87
N ASN A 71 9.25 6.81 -3.09
CA ASN A 71 9.49 8.24 -3.13
C ASN A 71 8.83 8.95 -4.34
N LEU A 72 8.47 8.23 -5.42
CA LEU A 72 7.77 8.84 -6.56
C LEU A 72 6.45 9.49 -6.17
N PHE A 73 5.71 8.88 -5.24
CA PHE A 73 4.42 9.39 -4.79
C PHE A 73 4.54 10.72 -4.02
N VAL A 74 5.73 11.02 -3.48
CA VAL A 74 6.01 12.27 -2.77
C VAL A 74 6.72 13.27 -3.68
N SER A 75 7.77 12.83 -4.40
CA SER A 75 8.60 13.73 -5.21
C SER A 75 7.99 14.09 -6.57
N GLU A 76 7.13 13.24 -7.11
CA GLU A 76 6.41 13.42 -8.38
C GLU A 76 4.88 13.39 -8.16
N GLU A 77 4.38 14.02 -7.09
CA GLU A 77 2.99 13.95 -6.63
C GLU A 77 1.98 14.32 -7.73
N LYS A 78 2.30 15.29 -8.58
CA LYS A 78 1.44 15.68 -9.71
C LYS A 78 1.20 14.53 -10.70
N LYS A 79 2.18 13.65 -10.85
CA LYS A 79 2.11 12.50 -11.75
C LYS A 79 1.54 11.27 -11.05
N TYR A 80 1.99 11.02 -9.82
CA TYR A 80 1.52 9.91 -8.98
C TYR A 80 0.49 10.41 -7.98
N ASN A 81 -0.60 11.00 -8.49
CA ASN A 81 -1.60 11.71 -7.70
C ASN A 81 -2.54 10.74 -6.98
N VAL A 82 -2.18 10.38 -5.74
CA VAL A 82 -3.00 9.50 -4.88
C VAL A 82 -4.32 10.18 -4.52
N ALA A 83 -4.31 11.49 -4.24
CA ALA A 83 -5.50 12.22 -3.83
C ALA A 83 -6.60 12.17 -4.90
N ASP A 84 -6.22 12.41 -6.16
CA ASP A 84 -7.12 12.33 -7.30
C ASP A 84 -7.65 10.90 -7.49
N ALA A 85 -6.77 9.90 -7.42
CA ALA A 85 -7.13 8.48 -7.56
C ALA A 85 -8.19 8.03 -6.54
N VAL A 86 -8.17 8.58 -5.32
CA VAL A 86 -9.15 8.28 -4.27
C VAL A 86 -10.26 9.32 -4.13
N ASN A 87 -10.35 10.27 -5.06
CA ASN A 87 -11.32 11.35 -5.06
C ASN A 87 -11.35 12.14 -3.73
N ARG A 88 -10.17 12.63 -3.33
CA ARG A 88 -9.94 13.50 -2.18
C ARG A 88 -9.22 14.77 -2.62
N ASP A 89 -9.43 15.85 -1.88
CA ASP A 89 -8.71 17.12 -2.12
C ASP A 89 -7.23 17.00 -1.76
N ASN A 90 -6.92 16.18 -0.75
CA ASN A 90 -5.58 15.84 -0.33
C ASN A 90 -5.53 14.49 0.38
N VAL A 91 -4.32 13.95 0.55
CA VAL A 91 -4.02 12.77 1.38
C VAL A 91 -2.82 13.07 2.26
N LYS A 92 -2.75 12.44 3.43
CA LYS A 92 -1.54 12.43 4.26
C LYS A 92 -0.60 11.37 3.70
N TYR A 93 0.70 11.66 3.68
CA TYR A 93 1.73 10.70 3.27
C TYR A 93 2.48 10.18 4.50
N ALA A 94 2.55 8.86 4.64
CA ALA A 94 3.29 8.13 5.69
C ALA A 94 3.99 6.91 5.07
N ILE A 95 4.77 7.15 4.00
CA ILE A 95 5.44 6.09 3.21
C ILE A 95 6.54 5.36 3.99
N ASP A 96 6.95 5.89 5.12
CA ASP A 96 7.88 5.25 6.05
C ASP A 96 7.29 3.99 6.70
N VAL A 97 5.97 3.84 6.74
CA VAL A 97 5.28 2.63 7.22
C VAL A 97 5.63 1.41 6.36
N THR A 98 5.42 1.50 5.04
CA THR A 98 5.84 0.43 4.12
C THR A 98 7.36 0.42 3.90
N GLY A 99 8.01 1.57 3.97
CA GLY A 99 9.47 1.69 3.88
C GLY A 99 10.19 0.83 4.91
N ASP A 100 9.73 0.84 6.15
CA ASP A 100 10.29 0.00 7.23
C ASP A 100 10.04 -1.50 6.99
N ALA A 101 8.84 -1.86 6.53
CA ALA A 101 8.55 -3.26 6.19
C ALA A 101 9.47 -3.75 5.06
N ASN A 102 9.62 -2.96 4.01
CA ASN A 102 10.49 -3.26 2.87
C ASN A 102 11.96 -3.39 3.27
N SER A 103 12.45 -2.50 4.13
CA SER A 103 13.86 -2.49 4.56
C SER A 103 14.25 -3.72 5.39
N LYS A 104 13.29 -4.28 6.12
CA LYS A 104 13.47 -5.49 6.97
C LYS A 104 13.23 -6.79 6.21
N SER A 105 12.76 -6.71 4.96
CA SER A 105 12.50 -7.89 4.15
C SER A 105 13.83 -8.52 3.71
N ASP A 106 13.95 -9.83 3.91
CA ASP A 106 15.08 -10.67 3.49
C ASP A 106 14.73 -11.56 2.29
N GLY A 107 13.61 -11.26 1.62
CA GLY A 107 13.05 -12.06 0.56
C GLY A 107 13.99 -12.24 -0.65
N ASN A 108 13.92 -13.43 -1.25
CA ASN A 108 14.41 -13.64 -2.60
C ASN A 108 13.32 -13.17 -3.58
N TYR A 109 13.57 -12.03 -4.23
CA TYR A 109 12.59 -11.40 -5.12
C TYR A 109 12.60 -12.00 -6.53
N PHE A 110 13.72 -12.52 -7.01
CA PHE A 110 13.84 -13.06 -8.35
C PHE A 110 13.53 -14.55 -8.39
N THR A 111 12.74 -14.96 -9.37
CA THR A 111 12.38 -16.37 -9.60
C THR A 111 12.25 -16.63 -11.10
N PRO A 112 12.79 -17.75 -11.62
CA PRO A 112 12.54 -18.16 -13.00
C PRO A 112 11.17 -18.80 -13.19
N ASN A 113 10.46 -19.08 -12.10
CA ASN A 113 9.22 -19.84 -12.14
C ASN A 113 8.01 -18.90 -12.38
N ALA A 114 7.39 -19.02 -13.54
CA ALA A 114 6.24 -18.22 -13.92
C ALA A 114 5.00 -18.47 -13.01
N SER A 115 4.91 -19.62 -12.34
CA SER A 115 3.82 -19.91 -11.41
C SER A 115 3.91 -19.14 -10.09
N ASP A 116 5.06 -18.48 -9.81
CA ASP A 116 5.21 -17.62 -8.63
C ASP A 116 4.54 -16.25 -8.82
N TYR A 117 4.03 -15.96 -10.01
CA TYR A 117 3.29 -14.74 -10.28
C TYR A 117 1.88 -14.79 -9.65
N GLN A 118 1.51 -13.76 -8.88
CA GLN A 118 0.19 -13.62 -8.24
C GLN A 118 -0.12 -14.67 -7.15
N LEU A 119 0.83 -14.93 -6.26
CA LEU A 119 0.65 -15.87 -5.14
C LEU A 119 -0.04 -15.26 -3.91
N LEU A 120 -0.11 -13.93 -3.82
CA LEU A 120 -0.71 -13.27 -2.67
C LEU A 120 -2.24 -13.42 -2.69
N THR A 121 -2.81 -13.59 -1.50
CA THR A 121 -4.26 -13.71 -1.31
C THR A 121 -4.77 -12.66 -0.33
N ALA A 122 -6.08 -12.37 -0.33
CA ALA A 122 -6.70 -11.45 0.60
C ALA A 122 -6.46 -11.86 2.08
N ASP A 123 -6.51 -13.16 2.38
CA ASP A 123 -6.26 -13.68 3.73
C ASP A 123 -4.80 -13.46 4.14
N LYS A 124 -3.87 -13.65 3.21
CA LYS A 124 -2.46 -13.38 3.46
C LYS A 124 -2.23 -11.89 3.73
N ILE A 125 -2.88 -11.00 2.96
CA ILE A 125 -2.83 -9.55 3.18
C ILE A 125 -3.37 -9.21 4.56
N SER A 126 -4.51 -9.77 4.97
CA SER A 126 -5.07 -9.55 6.31
C SER A 126 -4.11 -9.99 7.42
N SER A 127 -3.45 -11.14 7.23
CA SER A 127 -2.42 -11.62 8.15
C SER A 127 -1.16 -10.73 8.18
N LEU A 128 -0.78 -10.09 7.07
CA LEU A 128 0.32 -9.12 7.03
C LEU A 128 -0.08 -7.85 7.78
N ILE A 129 -1.24 -7.29 7.48
CA ILE A 129 -1.75 -6.04 8.08
C ILE A 129 -1.88 -6.16 9.60
N SER A 130 -2.33 -7.30 10.13
CA SER A 130 -2.44 -7.50 11.58
C SER A 130 -1.10 -7.33 12.34
N LYS A 131 0.03 -7.49 11.63
CA LYS A 131 1.40 -7.36 12.17
C LYS A 131 2.06 -6.02 11.86
N TYR A 132 1.39 -5.15 11.09
CA TYR A 132 1.95 -3.87 10.70
C TYR A 132 2.16 -2.94 11.90
N ASP A 133 3.25 -2.21 11.87
CA ASP A 133 3.45 -1.04 12.72
C ASP A 133 3.09 0.21 11.92
N PHE A 134 1.95 0.80 12.22
CA PHE A 134 1.49 2.03 11.58
C PHE A 134 2.14 3.29 12.17
N LYS A 135 3.13 3.15 13.07
CA LYS A 135 3.92 4.26 13.65
C LYS A 135 3.04 5.36 14.26
N GLY A 136 1.98 4.96 14.95
CA GLY A 136 1.04 5.88 15.57
C GLY A 136 0.09 6.59 14.59
N ASN A 137 0.12 6.26 13.28
CA ASN A 137 -0.92 6.70 12.38
C ASN A 137 -2.23 5.98 12.69
N MET A 138 -3.33 6.73 12.64
CA MET A 138 -4.68 6.28 12.96
C MET A 138 -5.62 6.60 11.80
N GLY A 139 -6.80 6.01 11.82
CA GLY A 139 -7.83 6.26 10.83
C GLY A 139 -7.69 5.37 9.59
N LEU A 140 -8.18 5.88 8.46
CA LEU A 140 -8.21 5.16 7.19
C LEU A 140 -6.86 5.24 6.48
N GLY A 141 -6.20 4.09 6.32
CA GLY A 141 -4.97 3.96 5.55
C GLY A 141 -5.21 3.33 4.18
N MET A 142 -4.34 3.65 3.21
CA MET A 142 -4.27 2.99 1.91
C MET A 142 -2.83 2.64 1.58
N LEU A 143 -2.59 1.43 1.09
CA LEU A 143 -1.30 0.98 0.59
C LEU A 143 -1.48 0.04 -0.60
N PHE A 144 -0.41 -0.12 -1.36
CA PHE A 144 -0.33 -1.16 -2.38
C PHE A 144 0.57 -2.30 -1.89
N PHE A 145 0.17 -3.56 -2.13
CA PHE A 145 1.08 -4.69 -2.11
C PHE A 145 1.40 -5.09 -3.55
N VAL A 146 2.67 -5.28 -3.84
CA VAL A 146 3.12 -5.83 -5.13
C VAL A 146 3.49 -7.29 -4.92
N ASP A 147 2.79 -8.19 -5.59
CA ASP A 147 3.03 -9.63 -5.48
C ASP A 147 3.63 -10.25 -6.74
N GLY A 148 3.67 -9.52 -7.84
CA GLY A 148 4.26 -10.00 -9.07
C GLY A 148 4.70 -8.89 -10.01
N MET A 149 5.87 -9.03 -10.61
CA MET A 149 6.34 -8.27 -11.75
C MET A 149 6.84 -9.23 -12.82
N SER A 150 6.26 -9.23 -14.01
CA SER A 150 6.64 -10.11 -15.11
C SER A 150 6.96 -9.32 -16.36
N LYS A 151 8.21 -9.45 -16.84
CA LYS A 151 8.62 -8.79 -18.07
C LYS A 151 7.94 -9.40 -19.29
N ASP A 152 7.72 -10.73 -19.28
CA ASP A 152 7.06 -11.43 -20.39
C ASP A 152 5.58 -11.03 -20.52
N LYS A 153 4.92 -10.72 -19.38
CA LYS A 153 3.55 -10.20 -19.37
C LYS A 153 3.48 -8.69 -19.55
N GLU A 154 4.62 -8.00 -19.43
CA GLU A 154 4.72 -6.54 -19.42
C GLU A 154 3.81 -5.87 -18.40
N GLU A 155 3.60 -6.51 -17.25
CA GLU A 155 2.69 -6.05 -16.20
C GLU A 155 3.18 -6.36 -14.79
N ALA A 156 2.64 -5.60 -13.82
CA ALA A 156 2.76 -5.89 -12.41
C ALA A 156 1.39 -6.26 -11.82
N SER A 157 1.39 -7.23 -10.90
CA SER A 157 0.23 -7.56 -10.07
C SER A 157 0.29 -6.77 -8.77
N ILE A 158 -0.74 -5.98 -8.50
CA ILE A 158 -0.81 -5.03 -7.40
C ILE A 158 -2.14 -5.18 -6.67
N TRP A 159 -2.08 -5.26 -5.34
CA TRP A 159 -3.25 -5.25 -4.48
C TRP A 159 -3.45 -3.86 -3.89
N ILE A 160 -4.54 -3.20 -4.25
CA ILE A 160 -4.98 -1.94 -3.65
C ILE A 160 -5.68 -2.30 -2.34
N THR A 161 -5.12 -1.86 -1.22
CA THR A 161 -5.60 -2.25 0.11
C THR A 161 -5.92 -1.04 0.97
N PHE A 162 -7.14 -1.02 1.51
CA PHE A 162 -7.60 -0.04 2.50
C PHE A 162 -7.70 -0.69 3.86
N VAL A 163 -7.21 -0.01 4.89
CA VAL A 163 -7.10 -0.55 6.24
C VAL A 163 -7.63 0.44 7.27
N ASN A 164 -8.20 -0.09 8.34
CA ASN A 164 -8.32 0.63 9.60
C ASN A 164 -6.99 0.47 10.35
N MET A 165 -6.27 1.58 10.54
CA MET A 165 -4.95 1.54 11.17
C MET A 165 -5.02 1.36 12.69
N GLU A 166 -6.16 1.66 13.33
CA GLU A 166 -6.34 1.55 14.78
C GLU A 166 -6.44 0.09 15.22
N ASP A 167 -7.27 -0.70 14.55
CA ASP A 167 -7.51 -2.10 14.86
C ASP A 167 -6.76 -3.08 13.94
N LYS A 168 -6.01 -2.54 12.96
CA LYS A 168 -5.21 -3.29 11.99
C LYS A 168 -6.03 -4.27 11.13
N THR A 169 -7.24 -3.85 10.75
CA THR A 169 -8.12 -4.65 9.90
C THR A 169 -8.10 -4.16 8.45
N VAL A 170 -8.25 -5.10 7.53
CA VAL A 170 -8.43 -4.81 6.10
C VAL A 170 -9.91 -4.51 5.85
N LEU A 171 -10.20 -3.30 5.38
CA LEU A 171 -11.56 -2.86 5.03
C LEU A 171 -11.93 -3.25 3.60
N LEU A 172 -10.96 -3.20 2.70
CA LEU A 172 -11.09 -3.58 1.30
C LEU A 172 -9.72 -3.91 0.74
N THR A 173 -9.61 -5.00 0.01
CA THR A 173 -8.43 -5.30 -0.80
C THR A 173 -8.86 -5.83 -2.15
N LYS A 174 -8.19 -5.39 -3.22
CA LYS A 174 -8.52 -5.79 -4.60
C LYS A 174 -7.25 -5.90 -5.42
N GLN A 175 -7.07 -7.05 -6.05
CA GLN A 175 -5.98 -7.28 -7.00
C GLN A 175 -6.30 -6.62 -8.35
N VAL A 176 -5.29 -6.02 -8.94
CA VAL A 176 -5.31 -5.45 -10.29
C VAL A 176 -4.00 -5.79 -11.00
N SER A 177 -4.06 -6.02 -12.31
CA SER A 177 -2.87 -6.05 -13.16
C SER A 177 -2.69 -4.67 -13.80
N ALA A 178 -1.46 -4.17 -13.80
CA ALA A 178 -1.14 -2.86 -14.36
C ALA A 178 0.05 -2.97 -15.32
N GLY A 179 -0.17 -2.53 -16.54
CA GLY A 179 0.86 -2.55 -17.60
C GLY A 179 2.09 -1.76 -17.17
N ALA A 180 3.25 -2.35 -17.43
CA ALA A 180 4.55 -1.72 -17.30
C ALA A 180 4.98 -1.08 -18.64
N GLY A 181 6.05 -0.27 -18.65
CA GLY A 181 6.55 0.33 -19.87
C GLY A 181 7.45 1.53 -19.66
N GLY A 182 8.19 1.90 -20.71
CA GLY A 182 9.16 2.97 -20.66
C GLY A 182 10.59 2.47 -20.73
N PHE A 183 11.54 3.39 -20.58
CA PHE A 183 12.96 3.09 -20.69
C PHE A 183 13.61 2.93 -19.32
N GLY A 184 14.42 1.88 -19.18
CA GLY A 184 15.18 1.56 -17.97
C GLY A 184 14.36 0.87 -16.89
N PHE A 185 14.99 -0.01 -16.10
CA PHE A 185 14.34 -0.87 -15.11
C PHE A 185 13.44 -0.08 -14.14
N ARG A 186 13.95 1.01 -13.56
CA ARG A 186 13.20 1.82 -12.60
C ARG A 186 11.92 2.39 -13.21
N ASN A 187 12.04 3.05 -14.38
CA ASN A 187 10.92 3.75 -15.00
C ASN A 187 9.91 2.80 -15.62
N TYR A 188 10.39 1.67 -16.13
CA TYR A 188 9.56 0.62 -16.70
C TYR A 188 8.51 0.14 -15.69
N TRP A 189 8.94 -0.19 -14.47
CA TRP A 189 8.05 -0.66 -13.41
C TRP A 189 7.30 0.48 -12.71
N ALA A 190 7.88 1.67 -12.63
CA ALA A 190 7.19 2.85 -12.12
C ALA A 190 5.91 3.18 -12.92
N LYS A 191 5.88 2.83 -14.21
CA LYS A 191 4.69 3.00 -15.06
C LYS A 191 3.50 2.21 -14.56
N SER A 192 3.69 1.03 -13.98
CA SER A 192 2.60 0.24 -13.43
C SER A 192 1.89 0.97 -12.27
N PHE A 193 2.62 1.63 -11.38
CA PHE A 193 2.03 2.42 -10.29
C PHE A 193 1.23 3.61 -10.82
N PHE A 194 1.77 4.29 -11.83
CA PHE A 194 1.04 5.36 -12.52
C PHE A 194 -0.27 4.85 -13.12
N ASN A 195 -0.24 3.71 -13.81
CA ASN A 195 -1.42 3.13 -14.44
C ASN A 195 -2.46 2.70 -13.41
N VAL A 196 -2.05 2.10 -12.26
CA VAL A 196 -2.99 1.79 -11.17
C VAL A 196 -3.72 3.04 -10.70
N LEU A 197 -3.00 4.14 -10.40
CA LEU A 197 -3.61 5.38 -9.93
C LEU A 197 -4.56 5.96 -10.98
N LYS A 198 -4.13 6.02 -12.24
CA LYS A 198 -4.90 6.56 -13.36
C LYS A 198 -6.21 5.80 -13.59
N ASP A 199 -6.15 4.46 -13.48
CA ASP A 199 -7.29 3.59 -13.80
C ASP A 199 -8.13 3.27 -12.57
N MET A 200 -7.66 3.70 -11.37
CA MET A 200 -8.38 3.48 -10.12
C MET A 200 -9.72 4.21 -10.13
N ASN A 201 -10.77 3.46 -9.87
CA ASN A 201 -12.13 3.98 -9.75
C ASN A 201 -12.80 3.34 -8.54
N LEU A 202 -12.87 4.10 -7.44
CA LEU A 202 -13.46 3.64 -6.19
C LEU A 202 -14.90 3.13 -6.36
N LYS A 203 -15.70 3.73 -7.26
CA LYS A 203 -17.08 3.29 -7.52
C LYS A 203 -17.13 1.87 -8.07
N LYS A 204 -16.11 1.44 -8.83
CA LYS A 204 -16.00 0.08 -9.37
C LYS A 204 -15.36 -0.90 -8.38
N MET A 205 -14.88 -0.41 -7.24
CA MET A 205 -14.33 -1.23 -6.15
C MET A 205 -15.37 -1.53 -5.06
N LYS A 206 -16.53 -0.88 -5.13
CA LYS A 206 -17.64 -1.04 -4.20
C LYS A 206 -18.34 -2.39 -4.38
#